data_e6240bd1893afd16fc80acb571f24eef
#
_entry.id   e6240bd1893afd16fc80acb571f24eef
#
_cell.length_a   1.000
_cell.length_b   1.000
_cell.length_c   1.000
_cell.angle_alpha   90.00
_cell.angle_beta   90.00
_cell.angle_gamma   90.00
#
_symmetry.space_group_name_H-M   'P 1'
#
loop_
_entity.id
_entity.type
_entity.pdbx_description
1 polymer ?
#
loop_
_entity_poly.entity_id
_entity_poly.type
_entity_poly.pdbx_seq_one_letter_code
_entity_poly.pdbx_strand_id
1 'polypeptide(L)'
;VNCALIQMDFINGEILYFNKPLHWTSFDVVNRVRRILCRTIDQKKLKVGHAGTLDPLATGVMVLCTGKATKRIEELQYGVKEYIATLQLGATTPSFDLEHPIDQTYPTEHITRELVDETIKRFVGEIWQVPPVYSAVKIDGKRAFDYARKGQEGEIKPKLLVIEENKVLKFEDM
;
A
#
# COMPACT_ATOMS: atom_id res chain seq x y z
N VAL A 1 -29.57 27.81 -11.01
CA VAL A 1 -28.25 27.47 -10.45
C VAL A 1 -27.46 26.83 -11.58
N ASN A 2 -26.55 27.60 -12.24
CA ASN A 2 -25.66 27.07 -13.26
C ASN A 2 -24.63 26.18 -12.53
N CYS A 3 -24.81 24.88 -12.57
CA CYS A 3 -23.79 23.91 -12.24
C CYS A 3 -22.77 23.96 -13.39
N ALA A 4 -21.67 24.66 -13.19
CA ALA A 4 -20.54 24.59 -14.13
C ALA A 4 -20.05 23.15 -14.08
N LEU A 5 -20.34 22.37 -15.12
CA LEU A 5 -19.74 21.05 -15.32
C LEU A 5 -18.23 21.28 -15.44
N ILE A 6 -17.50 20.91 -14.39
CA ILE A 6 -16.03 20.87 -14.44
C ILE A 6 -15.69 19.85 -15.53
N GLN A 7 -15.29 20.33 -16.69
CA GLN A 7 -14.87 19.48 -17.79
C GLN A 7 -13.47 18.94 -17.44
N MET A 8 -13.40 17.67 -17.04
CA MET A 8 -12.13 17.01 -16.71
C MET A 8 -11.31 16.79 -17.99
N ASP A 9 -10.04 17.18 -17.95
CA ASP A 9 -9.09 16.99 -19.05
C ASP A 9 -8.07 15.89 -18.70
N PHE A 10 -8.44 14.67 -18.93
CA PHE A 10 -7.61 13.50 -18.63
C PHE A 10 -6.31 13.44 -19.45
N ILE A 11 -6.21 14.12 -20.58
CA ILE A 11 -5.02 14.16 -21.43
C ILE A 11 -3.99 15.14 -20.85
N ASN A 12 -4.44 16.35 -20.50
CA ASN A 12 -3.58 17.33 -19.84
C ASN A 12 -3.28 16.96 -18.38
N GLY A 13 -4.15 16.22 -17.75
CA GLY A 13 -3.85 15.52 -16.51
C GLY A 13 -4.76 15.84 -15.34
N GLU A 14 -5.33 14.81 -14.77
CA GLU A 14 -6.19 14.85 -13.59
C GLU A 14 -5.61 13.98 -12.48
N ILE A 15 -5.93 14.35 -11.23
CA ILE A 15 -5.67 13.54 -10.04
C ILE A 15 -7.01 12.99 -9.58
N LEU A 16 -7.11 11.67 -9.51
CA LEU A 16 -8.35 10.96 -9.20
C LEU A 16 -8.15 10.11 -7.95
N TYR A 17 -9.19 10.02 -7.13
CA TYR A 17 -9.19 9.23 -5.90
C TYR A 17 -10.17 8.07 -6.04
N PHE A 18 -9.69 6.85 -5.76
CA PHE A 18 -10.48 5.63 -5.83
C PHE A 18 -10.35 4.83 -4.55
N ASN A 19 -11.44 4.24 -4.10
CA ASN A 19 -11.39 3.21 -3.07
C ASN A 19 -11.05 1.88 -3.75
N LYS A 20 -9.86 1.33 -3.46
CA LYS A 20 -9.43 0.06 -4.04
C LYS A 20 -10.26 -1.09 -3.44
N PRO A 21 -10.92 -1.91 -4.27
CA PRO A 21 -11.62 -3.09 -3.77
C PRO A 21 -10.66 -4.13 -3.16
N LEU A 22 -11.16 -4.93 -2.23
CA LEU A 22 -10.47 -6.10 -1.70
C LEU A 22 -10.14 -7.08 -2.84
N HIS A 23 -9.03 -7.77 -2.73
CA HIS A 23 -8.48 -8.73 -3.69
C HIS A 23 -8.08 -8.16 -5.06
N TRP A 24 -8.15 -6.84 -5.26
CA TRP A 24 -7.62 -6.20 -6.44
C TRP A 24 -6.18 -5.75 -6.19
N THR A 25 -5.33 -5.91 -7.18
CA THR A 25 -4.04 -5.23 -7.19
C THR A 25 -4.22 -3.75 -7.53
N SER A 26 -3.28 -2.92 -7.12
CA SER A 26 -3.26 -1.51 -7.52
C SER A 26 -3.23 -1.34 -9.04
N PHE A 27 -2.60 -2.28 -9.76
CA PHE A 27 -2.53 -2.26 -11.22
C PHE A 27 -3.87 -2.62 -11.89
N ASP A 28 -4.70 -3.45 -11.27
CA ASP A 28 -6.04 -3.76 -11.77
C ASP A 28 -6.91 -2.51 -11.79
N VAL A 29 -6.84 -1.69 -10.73
CA VAL A 29 -7.53 -0.40 -10.67
C VAL A 29 -7.05 0.51 -11.80
N VAL A 30 -5.74 0.67 -11.96
CA VAL A 30 -5.15 1.47 -13.05
C VAL A 30 -5.64 1.01 -14.42
N ASN A 31 -5.63 -0.30 -14.67
CA ASN A 31 -6.06 -0.86 -15.96
C ASN A 31 -7.55 -0.68 -16.20
N ARG A 32 -8.37 -0.85 -15.17
CA ARG A 32 -9.82 -0.64 -15.27
C ARG A 32 -10.15 0.80 -15.59
N VAL A 33 -9.56 1.73 -14.82
CA VAL A 33 -9.77 3.17 -15.02
C VAL A 33 -9.26 3.60 -16.39
N ARG A 34 -8.05 3.20 -16.79
CA ARG A 34 -7.50 3.51 -18.12
C ARG A 34 -8.44 3.08 -19.24
N ARG A 35 -8.98 1.85 -19.19
CA ARG A 35 -9.91 1.34 -20.20
C ARG A 35 -11.19 2.18 -20.30
N ILE A 36 -11.76 2.54 -19.15
CA ILE A 36 -12.97 3.37 -19.09
C ILE A 36 -12.67 4.74 -19.69
N LEU A 37 -11.64 5.43 -19.22
CA LEU A 37 -11.29 6.76 -19.68
C LEU A 37 -10.96 6.80 -21.17
N CYS A 38 -10.20 5.84 -21.68
CA CYS A 38 -9.90 5.76 -23.12
C CYS A 38 -11.17 5.66 -23.97
N ARG A 39 -12.17 4.92 -23.53
CA ARG A 39 -13.47 4.83 -24.21
C ARG A 39 -14.26 6.13 -24.10
N THR A 40 -14.27 6.76 -22.93
CA THR A 40 -15.03 7.99 -22.67
C THR A 40 -14.52 9.16 -23.51
N ILE A 41 -13.20 9.28 -23.70
CA ILE A 41 -12.58 10.38 -24.44
C ILE A 41 -12.22 10.01 -25.88
N ASP A 42 -12.65 8.85 -26.37
CA ASP A 42 -12.36 8.30 -27.71
C ASP A 42 -10.85 8.32 -28.04
N GLN A 43 -10.03 7.85 -27.12
CA GLN A 43 -8.58 7.76 -27.30
C GLN A 43 -8.10 6.32 -27.22
N LYS A 44 -7.21 5.92 -28.12
CA LYS A 44 -6.60 4.57 -28.12
C LYS A 44 -5.64 4.35 -26.96
N LYS A 45 -5.04 5.42 -26.43
CA LYS A 45 -4.04 5.36 -25.35
C LYS A 45 -4.19 6.57 -24.42
N LEU A 46 -4.13 6.30 -23.12
CA LEU A 46 -4.04 7.31 -22.08
C LEU A 46 -3.02 6.86 -21.05
N LYS A 47 -2.13 7.76 -20.64
CA LYS A 47 -1.20 7.52 -19.54
C LYS A 47 -1.98 7.57 -18.24
N VAL A 48 -1.93 6.49 -17.45
CA VAL A 48 -2.52 6.42 -16.10
C VAL A 48 -1.54 5.70 -15.20
N GLY A 49 -1.25 6.26 -14.05
CA GLY A 49 -0.40 5.69 -13.01
C GLY A 49 -0.95 5.95 -11.62
N HIS A 50 -0.43 5.29 -10.59
CA HIS A 50 -0.84 5.46 -9.20
C HIS A 50 0.31 5.99 -8.32
N ALA A 51 -0.04 6.77 -7.30
CA ALA A 51 0.89 7.33 -6.33
C ALA A 51 0.83 6.54 -5.01
N GLY A 52 1.35 5.33 -5.02
CA GLY A 52 1.37 4.41 -3.88
C GLY A 52 0.68 3.09 -4.21
N THR A 53 1.25 2.01 -3.70
CA THR A 53 0.72 0.65 -3.85
C THR A 53 -0.04 0.28 -2.60
N LEU A 54 -1.22 -0.32 -2.79
CA LEU A 54 -1.93 -1.07 -1.76
C LEU A 54 -1.89 -2.55 -2.15
N ASP A 55 -1.64 -3.40 -1.17
CA ASP A 55 -1.62 -4.85 -1.35
C ASP A 55 -3.01 -5.41 -1.67
N PRO A 56 -3.13 -6.61 -2.25
CA PRO A 56 -4.44 -7.20 -2.62
C PRO A 56 -5.41 -7.29 -1.44
N LEU A 57 -4.92 -7.61 -0.24
CA LEU A 57 -5.73 -7.71 0.98
C LEU A 57 -6.08 -6.37 1.62
N ALA A 58 -5.47 -5.27 1.17
CA ALA A 58 -5.80 -3.94 1.65
C ALA A 58 -6.90 -3.29 0.78
N THR A 59 -7.79 -2.55 1.43
CA THR A 59 -8.72 -1.60 0.80
C THR A 59 -8.30 -0.18 1.14
N GLY A 60 -8.85 0.82 0.49
CA GLY A 60 -8.60 2.21 0.85
C GLY A 60 -8.30 3.10 -0.35
N VAL A 61 -7.91 4.34 -0.05
CA VAL A 61 -7.74 5.38 -1.05
C VAL A 61 -6.50 5.14 -1.90
N MET A 62 -6.70 5.05 -3.20
CA MET A 62 -5.64 5.11 -4.21
C MET A 62 -5.70 6.45 -4.95
N VAL A 63 -4.56 7.09 -5.08
CA VAL A 63 -4.39 8.28 -5.90
C VAL A 63 -3.92 7.86 -7.29
N LEU A 64 -4.73 8.16 -8.31
CA LEU A 64 -4.39 7.93 -9.71
C LEU A 64 -4.13 9.26 -10.41
N CYS A 65 -3.12 9.26 -11.28
CA CYS A 65 -2.81 10.40 -12.14
C CYS A 65 -3.02 10.00 -13.60
N THR A 66 -3.60 10.93 -14.39
CA THR A 66 -3.79 10.76 -15.83
C THR A 66 -2.92 11.71 -16.62
N GLY A 67 -2.67 11.42 -17.89
CA GLY A 67 -1.98 12.29 -18.83
C GLY A 67 -0.68 12.88 -18.28
N LYS A 68 -0.55 14.22 -18.36
CA LYS A 68 0.65 14.93 -17.87
C LYS A 68 0.79 14.92 -16.34
N ALA A 69 -0.32 14.76 -15.59
CA ALA A 69 -0.27 14.67 -14.12
C ALA A 69 0.48 13.43 -13.62
N THR A 70 0.72 12.42 -14.47
CA THR A 70 1.58 11.27 -14.10
C THR A 70 3.01 11.67 -13.73
N LYS A 71 3.48 12.86 -14.11
CA LYS A 71 4.79 13.40 -13.68
C LYS A 71 4.82 13.80 -12.21
N ARG A 72 3.65 13.98 -11.59
CA ARG A 72 3.51 14.37 -10.17
C ARG A 72 3.39 13.16 -9.23
N ILE A 73 3.42 11.94 -9.76
CA ILE A 73 3.26 10.72 -8.95
C ILE A 73 4.28 10.65 -7.82
N GLU A 74 5.54 10.97 -8.11
CA GLU A 74 6.61 10.93 -7.11
C GLU A 74 6.33 11.93 -5.97
N GLU A 75 5.98 13.18 -6.29
CA GLU A 75 5.57 14.20 -5.31
C GLU A 75 4.43 13.71 -4.40
N LEU A 76 3.40 13.10 -5.00
CA LEU A 76 2.21 12.62 -4.29
C LEU A 76 2.49 11.38 -3.39
N GLN A 77 3.60 10.68 -3.62
CA GLN A 77 4.00 9.55 -2.80
C GLN A 77 4.59 9.98 -1.43
N TYR A 78 5.07 11.21 -1.29
CA TYR A 78 5.72 11.69 -0.06
C TYR A 78 4.74 12.22 0.99
N GLY A 79 3.45 12.29 0.71
CA GLY A 79 2.43 12.74 1.68
C GLY A 79 2.30 11.80 2.88
N VAL A 80 1.84 12.36 4.01
CA VAL A 80 1.45 11.58 5.20
C VAL A 80 0.35 10.59 4.83
N LYS A 81 0.42 9.39 5.40
CA LYS A 81 -0.53 8.29 5.15
C LYS A 81 -1.02 7.75 6.49
N GLU A 82 -2.32 7.50 6.55
CA GLU A 82 -2.95 6.86 7.69
C GLU A 82 -3.43 5.46 7.28
N TYR A 83 -3.17 4.48 8.15
CA TYR A 83 -3.57 3.09 7.95
C TYR A 83 -4.29 2.57 9.20
N ILE A 84 -5.37 1.83 8.98
CA ILE A 84 -5.99 1.00 10.01
C ILE A 84 -5.63 -0.44 9.68
N ALA A 85 -4.89 -1.08 10.57
CA ALA A 85 -4.44 -2.47 10.40
C ALA A 85 -4.97 -3.34 11.53
N THR A 86 -5.36 -4.57 11.20
CA THR A 86 -5.67 -5.61 12.18
C THR A 86 -4.50 -6.57 12.22
N LEU A 87 -3.93 -6.78 13.42
CA LEU A 87 -2.86 -7.72 13.65
C LEU A 87 -3.40 -8.92 14.45
N GLN A 88 -3.05 -10.12 14.01
CA GLN A 88 -3.21 -11.34 14.81
C GLN A 88 -1.90 -11.61 15.52
N LEU A 89 -1.91 -11.59 16.85
CA LEU A 89 -0.75 -11.92 17.65
C LEU A 89 -0.62 -13.44 17.81
N GLY A 90 0.57 -13.93 18.14
CA GLY A 90 0.83 -15.34 18.35
C GLY A 90 1.00 -16.19 17.08
N ALA A 91 1.08 -15.57 15.90
CA ALA A 91 1.33 -16.29 14.66
C ALA A 91 2.24 -15.48 13.71
N THR A 92 2.97 -16.17 12.85
CA THR A 92 3.75 -15.58 11.76
C THR A 92 3.37 -16.18 10.42
N THR A 93 3.66 -15.43 9.36
CA THR A 93 3.57 -15.89 7.96
C THR A 93 4.81 -15.41 7.21
N PRO A 94 5.23 -16.07 6.13
CA PRO A 94 6.41 -15.65 5.34
C PRO A 94 6.29 -14.25 4.74
N SER A 95 5.07 -13.76 4.50
CA SER A 95 4.77 -12.44 3.92
C SER A 95 4.44 -11.37 4.95
N PHE A 96 4.35 -11.72 6.25
CA PHE A 96 3.85 -10.87 7.34
C PHE A 96 2.40 -10.41 7.17
N ASP A 97 1.63 -11.09 6.32
CA ASP A 97 0.20 -10.87 6.09
C ASP A 97 -0.51 -12.21 5.87
N LEU A 98 -1.80 -12.17 5.53
CA LEU A 98 -2.63 -13.35 5.31
C LEU A 98 -2.64 -13.86 3.85
N GLU A 99 -1.72 -13.42 2.99
CA GLU A 99 -1.54 -13.98 1.64
C GLU A 99 -0.95 -15.39 1.68
N HIS A 100 -0.20 -15.71 2.74
CA HIS A 100 0.37 -17.03 2.98
C HIS A 100 -0.19 -17.67 4.25
N PRO A 101 -0.21 -19.00 4.34
CA PRO A 101 -0.62 -19.69 5.55
C PRO A 101 0.36 -19.42 6.71
N ILE A 102 -0.16 -19.57 7.93
CA ILE A 102 0.65 -19.48 9.16
C ILE A 102 1.75 -20.54 9.11
N ASP A 103 2.98 -20.13 9.35
CA ASP A 103 4.17 -20.99 9.40
C ASP A 103 4.62 -21.31 10.84
N GLN A 104 4.38 -20.40 11.78
CA GLN A 104 4.72 -20.62 13.19
C GLN A 104 3.65 -20.02 14.11
N THR A 105 3.49 -20.63 15.29
CA THR A 105 2.60 -20.14 16.36
C THR A 105 3.37 -19.97 17.66
N TYR A 106 2.92 -19.01 18.48
CA TYR A 106 3.55 -18.63 19.73
C TYR A 106 2.50 -18.46 20.83
N PRO A 107 2.84 -18.71 22.12
CA PRO A 107 1.96 -18.45 23.25
C PRO A 107 1.56 -16.97 23.34
N THR A 108 0.30 -16.69 23.65
CA THR A 108 -0.26 -15.33 23.74
C THR A 108 -0.79 -14.98 25.12
N GLU A 109 -0.83 -15.92 26.08
CA GLU A 109 -1.44 -15.76 27.41
C GLU A 109 -0.84 -14.62 28.24
N HIS A 110 0.40 -14.23 27.92
CA HIS A 110 1.12 -13.14 28.58
C HIS A 110 0.85 -11.76 27.92
N ILE A 111 0.15 -11.72 26.80
CA ILE A 111 -0.07 -10.50 26.04
C ILE A 111 -1.31 -9.81 26.57
N THR A 112 -1.12 -8.66 27.23
CA THR A 112 -2.20 -7.80 27.72
C THR A 112 -2.31 -6.54 26.88
N ARG A 113 -3.43 -5.85 27.00
CA ARG A 113 -3.64 -4.55 26.37
C ARG A 113 -2.53 -3.56 26.75
N GLU A 114 -2.15 -3.52 28.03
CA GLU A 114 -1.13 -2.61 28.54
C GLU A 114 0.24 -2.92 27.91
N LEU A 115 0.59 -4.20 27.76
CA LEU A 115 1.83 -4.60 27.11
C LEU A 115 1.88 -4.16 25.64
N VAL A 116 0.77 -4.28 24.94
CA VAL A 116 0.64 -3.80 23.54
C VAL A 116 0.76 -2.29 23.48
N ASP A 117 0.04 -1.55 24.33
CA ASP A 117 0.09 -0.07 24.37
C ASP A 117 1.50 0.46 24.69
N GLU A 118 2.25 -0.22 25.55
CA GLU A 118 3.66 0.11 25.81
C GLU A 118 4.57 -0.22 24.63
N THR A 119 4.31 -1.36 23.98
CA THR A 119 5.16 -1.83 22.87
C THR A 119 5.05 -0.95 21.66
N ILE A 120 3.82 -0.51 21.27
CA ILE A 120 3.61 0.31 20.07
C ILE A 120 4.27 1.69 20.17
N LYS A 121 4.52 2.22 21.38
CA LYS A 121 5.23 3.49 21.58
C LYS A 121 6.65 3.44 21.01
N ARG A 122 7.27 2.26 20.96
CA ARG A 122 8.63 2.06 20.41
C ARG A 122 8.68 2.19 18.90
N PHE A 123 7.52 2.16 18.23
CA PHE A 123 7.37 2.30 16.79
C PHE A 123 6.93 3.71 16.38
N VAL A 124 7.07 4.72 17.25
CA VAL A 124 6.84 6.13 16.94
C VAL A 124 8.18 6.84 16.76
N GLY A 125 8.25 7.75 15.80
CA GLY A 125 9.46 8.49 15.43
C GLY A 125 10.19 7.85 14.25
N GLU A 126 11.49 8.00 14.21
CA GLU A 126 12.36 7.47 13.14
C GLU A 126 12.64 5.98 13.35
N ILE A 127 12.21 5.17 12.39
CA ILE A 127 12.35 3.72 12.43
C ILE A 127 13.09 3.23 11.19
N TRP A 128 14.16 2.47 11.38
CA TRP A 128 14.84 1.75 10.30
C TRP A 128 14.15 0.40 10.07
N GLN A 129 13.39 0.31 9.00
CA GLN A 129 12.68 -0.91 8.61
C GLN A 129 13.45 -1.65 7.52
N VAL A 130 13.71 -2.94 7.72
CA VAL A 130 14.08 -3.87 6.66
C VAL A 130 12.78 -4.37 6.02
N PRO A 131 12.50 -4.02 4.74
CA PRO A 131 11.29 -4.50 4.07
C PRO A 131 11.25 -6.02 3.99
N PRO A 132 10.07 -6.65 4.04
CA PRO A 132 9.96 -8.10 3.86
C PRO A 132 10.41 -8.54 2.47
N VAL A 133 10.87 -9.79 2.34
CA VAL A 133 11.36 -10.36 1.07
C VAL A 133 10.26 -10.38 0.01
N TYR A 134 9.01 -10.56 0.42
CA TYR A 134 7.82 -10.50 -0.44
C TYR A 134 7.31 -9.09 -0.74
N SER A 135 8.17 -8.07 -0.60
CA SER A 135 7.81 -6.68 -0.88
C SER A 135 8.01 -6.27 -2.34
N ALA A 136 7.38 -5.15 -2.72
CA ALA A 136 7.55 -4.54 -4.04
C ALA A 136 8.86 -3.72 -4.18
N VAL A 137 9.74 -3.73 -3.17
CA VAL A 137 11.04 -3.05 -3.21
C VAL A 137 11.89 -3.61 -4.33
N LYS A 138 12.63 -2.75 -5.02
CA LYS A 138 13.52 -3.17 -6.11
C LYS A 138 14.93 -3.44 -5.58
N ILE A 139 15.46 -4.61 -5.95
CA ILE A 139 16.85 -5.02 -5.77
C ILE A 139 17.43 -5.15 -7.17
N ASP A 140 18.45 -4.38 -7.52
CA ASP A 140 19.11 -4.38 -8.84
C ASP A 140 18.13 -4.31 -10.03
N GLY A 141 17.09 -3.46 -9.88
CA GLY A 141 16.09 -3.23 -10.93
C GLY A 141 14.95 -4.24 -11.01
N LYS A 142 15.03 -5.38 -10.29
CA LYS A 142 13.95 -6.38 -10.16
C LYS A 142 13.27 -6.26 -8.79
N ARG A 143 12.02 -6.66 -8.69
CA ARG A 143 11.28 -6.61 -7.43
C ARG A 143 11.72 -7.71 -6.48
N ALA A 144 11.78 -7.43 -5.18
CA ALA A 144 12.20 -8.39 -4.15
C ALA A 144 11.38 -9.68 -4.19
N PHE A 145 10.07 -9.60 -4.40
CA PHE A 145 9.21 -10.78 -4.50
C PHE A 145 9.54 -11.69 -5.71
N ASP A 146 10.16 -11.16 -6.78
CA ASP A 146 10.60 -11.98 -7.93
C ASP A 146 11.82 -12.84 -7.57
N TYR A 147 12.66 -12.36 -6.64
CA TYR A 147 13.77 -13.14 -6.06
C TYR A 147 13.25 -14.20 -5.09
N ALA A 148 12.34 -13.80 -4.18
CA ALA A 148 11.74 -14.71 -3.20
C ALA A 148 11.06 -15.91 -3.85
N ARG A 149 10.28 -15.70 -4.92
CA ARG A 149 9.62 -16.78 -5.69
C ARG A 149 10.60 -17.75 -6.33
N LYS A 150 11.85 -17.35 -6.54
CA LYS A 150 12.92 -18.18 -7.12
C LYS A 150 13.81 -18.82 -6.07
N GLY A 151 13.52 -18.63 -4.76
CA GLY A 151 14.36 -19.10 -3.68
C GLY A 151 15.74 -18.42 -3.65
N GLN A 152 15.86 -17.22 -4.22
CA GLN A 152 17.10 -16.44 -4.24
C GLN A 152 17.06 -15.40 -3.11
N GLU A 153 18.12 -15.33 -2.32
CA GLU A 153 18.30 -14.29 -1.32
C GLU A 153 18.86 -13.03 -1.99
N GLY A 154 18.20 -11.90 -1.76
CA GLY A 154 18.68 -10.57 -2.14
C GLY A 154 18.85 -9.73 -0.89
N GLU A 155 19.95 -9.00 -0.77
CA GLU A 155 20.14 -8.06 0.33
C GLU A 155 19.19 -6.88 0.21
N ILE A 156 18.23 -6.78 1.14
CA ILE A 156 17.27 -5.68 1.21
C ILE A 156 17.82 -4.65 2.18
N LYS A 157 18.13 -3.46 1.67
CA LYS A 157 18.65 -2.36 2.50
C LYS A 157 17.54 -1.81 3.41
N PRO A 158 17.86 -1.52 4.69
CA PRO A 158 16.95 -0.83 5.58
C PRO A 158 16.51 0.52 4.98
N LYS A 159 15.27 0.89 5.22
CA LYS A 159 14.70 2.18 4.83
C LYS A 159 14.28 2.93 6.09
N LEU A 160 14.64 4.21 6.18
CA LEU A 160 14.17 5.09 7.23
C LEU A 160 12.71 5.44 6.98
N LEU A 161 11.87 5.19 7.97
CA LEU A 161 10.47 5.59 8.01
C LEU A 161 10.27 6.53 9.20
N VAL A 162 9.32 7.45 9.08
CA VAL A 162 8.88 8.30 10.19
C VAL A 162 7.42 7.95 10.48
N ILE A 163 7.15 7.51 11.69
CA ILE A 163 5.80 7.22 12.19
C ILE A 163 5.42 8.32 13.16
N GLU A 164 4.50 9.18 12.77
CA GLU A 164 4.09 10.33 13.57
C GLU A 164 3.21 9.91 14.75
N GLU A 165 2.31 8.95 14.53
CA GLU A 165 1.37 8.45 15.54
C GLU A 165 1.13 6.96 15.34
N ASN A 166 0.99 6.24 16.45
CA ASN A 166 0.57 4.84 16.48
C ASN A 166 -0.30 4.61 17.71
N LYS A 167 -1.51 4.06 17.53
CA LYS A 167 -2.46 3.82 18.61
C LYS A 167 -3.28 2.55 18.41
N VAL A 168 -3.56 1.86 19.50
CA VAL A 168 -4.49 0.71 19.50
C VAL A 168 -5.92 1.23 19.53
N LEU A 169 -6.66 0.98 18.45
CA LEU A 169 -8.09 1.32 18.38
C LEU A 169 -8.95 0.29 19.10
N LYS A 170 -8.59 -0.99 18.98
CA LYS A 170 -9.33 -2.11 19.57
C LYS A 170 -8.34 -3.21 19.96
N PHE A 171 -8.58 -3.85 21.08
CA PHE A 171 -7.88 -5.05 21.52
C PHE A 171 -8.92 -6.09 21.90
N GLU A 172 -8.79 -7.31 21.41
CA GLU A 172 -9.67 -8.44 21.70
C GLU A 172 -8.81 -9.59 22.22
N ASP A 173 -9.24 -10.17 23.33
CA ASP A 173 -8.67 -11.43 23.80
C ASP A 173 -9.03 -12.55 22.81
N MET A 174 -8.05 -13.40 22.50
CA MET A 174 -8.24 -14.54 21.62
C MET A 174 -8.66 -15.77 22.41
#